data_d312faacedefe4f67ad37c7b5568519b
#
_entry.id   d312faacedefe4f67ad37c7b5568519b
#
_cell.length_a   1.000
_cell.length_b   1.000
_cell.length_c   1.000
_cell.angle_alpha   90.00
_cell.angle_beta   90.00
_cell.angle_gamma   90.00
#
_symmetry.space_group_name_H-M   'P 1'
#
loop_
_entity.id
_entity.type
_entity.pdbx_description
1 polymer ?
#
loop_
_entity_poly.entity_id
_entity_poly.type
_entity_poly.pdbx_seq_one_letter_code
_entity_poly.pdbx_strand_id
1 'polypeptide(L)'
;MAFAVTGAFKAIEHKADIVGIIILATITGVAGGTIRDIIFGNELPNSLIDPTYVVITISTAVVLFLLYSRMRKHWNLFLKFDAIGLGVFTVIGATFAYNLFGMNFLVIVLSGMLTGIGGGILRDVFVNQTPIVFVKELYASASFIGAISFYFTLMITGEIYAGTIIGIALTTGLRLVAMKYNWNLPKVKSRYD
;
A
#
# COMPACT_ATOMS: atom_id res chain seq x y z
N MET A 1 4.27 -5.66 -6.98
CA MET A 1 5.22 -6.55 -6.27
C MET A 1 5.28 -6.30 -4.76
N ALA A 2 5.63 -5.11 -4.25
CA ALA A 2 5.86 -4.89 -2.81
C ALA A 2 4.71 -5.38 -1.91
N PHE A 3 3.48 -5.02 -2.20
CA PHE A 3 2.32 -5.48 -1.43
C PHE A 3 2.03 -6.99 -1.61
N ALA A 4 2.28 -7.56 -2.80
CA ALA A 4 2.15 -9.00 -2.97
C ALA A 4 3.13 -9.78 -2.07
N VAL A 5 4.37 -9.26 -1.91
CA VAL A 5 5.34 -9.81 -0.94
C VAL A 5 4.76 -9.80 0.47
N THR A 6 4.16 -8.67 0.89
CA THR A 6 3.59 -8.57 2.24
C THR A 6 2.37 -9.48 2.45
N GLY A 7 1.54 -9.64 1.42
CA GLY A 7 0.42 -10.56 1.43
C GLY A 7 0.86 -12.03 1.56
N ALA A 8 1.81 -12.44 0.71
CA ALA A 8 2.37 -13.79 0.77
C ALA A 8 3.06 -14.08 2.12
N PHE A 9 3.82 -13.12 2.63
CA PHE A 9 4.49 -13.26 3.92
C PHE A 9 3.49 -13.47 5.06
N LYS A 10 2.43 -12.66 5.11
CA LYS A 10 1.34 -12.79 6.09
C LYS A 10 0.62 -14.13 5.99
N ALA A 11 0.30 -14.59 4.78
CA ALA A 11 -0.34 -15.88 4.56
C ALA A 11 0.51 -17.04 5.11
N ILE A 12 1.82 -17.03 4.85
CA ILE A 12 2.74 -18.04 5.35
C ILE A 12 2.82 -18.02 6.89
N GLU A 13 2.87 -16.85 7.52
CA GLU A 13 2.85 -16.74 8.98
C GLU A 13 1.59 -17.33 9.60
N HIS A 14 0.46 -17.25 8.89
CA HIS A 14 -0.82 -17.85 9.31
C HIS A 14 -0.99 -19.29 8.82
N LYS A 15 0.10 -19.94 8.38
CA LYS A 15 0.12 -21.35 7.95
C LYS A 15 -0.82 -21.67 6.79
N ALA A 16 -1.07 -20.71 5.91
CA ALA A 16 -1.82 -20.93 4.70
C ALA A 16 -1.06 -21.89 3.76
N ASP A 17 -1.80 -22.67 2.98
CA ASP A 17 -1.25 -23.45 1.90
C ASP A 17 -0.84 -22.59 0.70
N ILE A 18 -0.27 -23.19 -0.33
CA ILE A 18 0.22 -22.44 -1.51
C ILE A 18 -0.90 -21.65 -2.20
N VAL A 19 -2.13 -22.19 -2.20
CA VAL A 19 -3.29 -21.51 -2.81
C VAL A 19 -3.67 -20.29 -1.98
N GLY A 20 -3.75 -20.43 -0.66
CA GLY A 20 -4.01 -19.32 0.27
C GLY A 20 -2.95 -18.22 0.18
N ILE A 21 -1.67 -18.61 0.01
CA ILE A 21 -0.56 -17.65 -0.17
C ILE A 21 -0.75 -16.86 -1.48
N ILE A 22 -1.08 -17.53 -2.59
CA ILE A 22 -1.33 -16.88 -3.87
C ILE A 22 -2.53 -15.94 -3.77
N ILE A 23 -3.63 -16.38 -3.18
CA ILE A 23 -4.85 -15.59 -3.03
C ILE A 23 -4.56 -14.33 -2.21
N LEU A 24 -3.95 -14.46 -1.03
CA LEU A 24 -3.70 -13.29 -0.17
C LEU A 24 -2.68 -12.34 -0.78
N ALA A 25 -1.65 -12.84 -1.46
CA ALA A 25 -0.69 -12.01 -2.19
C ALA A 25 -1.37 -11.22 -3.30
N THR A 26 -2.24 -11.87 -4.07
CA THR A 26 -2.97 -11.24 -5.17
C THR A 26 -3.93 -10.18 -4.64
N ILE A 27 -4.78 -10.52 -3.68
CA ILE A 27 -5.69 -9.55 -3.04
C ILE A 27 -4.89 -8.35 -2.52
N THR A 28 -3.83 -8.58 -1.75
CA THR A 28 -3.02 -7.49 -1.19
C THR A 28 -2.41 -6.61 -2.28
N GLY A 29 -1.96 -7.22 -3.37
CA GLY A 29 -1.28 -6.53 -4.47
C GLY A 29 -2.20 -5.69 -5.35
N VAL A 30 -3.48 -6.07 -5.50
CA VAL A 30 -4.41 -5.39 -6.43
C VAL A 30 -5.51 -4.60 -5.74
N ALA A 31 -5.85 -4.92 -4.48
CA ALA A 31 -7.04 -4.41 -3.82
C ALA A 31 -7.09 -2.88 -3.72
N GLY A 32 -5.99 -2.21 -3.41
CA GLY A 32 -5.96 -0.76 -3.31
C GLY A 32 -6.36 -0.08 -4.63
N GLY A 33 -5.81 -0.56 -5.75
CA GLY A 33 -6.18 -0.11 -7.09
C GLY A 33 -7.64 -0.44 -7.44
N THR A 34 -8.09 -1.65 -7.10
CA THR A 34 -9.47 -2.09 -7.35
C THR A 34 -10.49 -1.22 -6.60
N ILE A 35 -10.26 -0.94 -5.30
CA ILE A 35 -11.11 -0.04 -4.51
C ILE A 35 -11.14 1.36 -5.14
N ARG A 36 -9.99 1.89 -5.53
CA ARG A 36 -9.89 3.17 -6.22
C ARG A 36 -10.73 3.17 -7.50
N ASP A 37 -10.56 2.17 -8.36
CA ASP A 37 -11.23 2.10 -9.66
C ASP A 37 -12.75 2.02 -9.52
N ILE A 38 -13.26 1.30 -8.52
CA ILE A 38 -14.68 1.23 -8.20
C ILE A 38 -15.22 2.59 -7.72
N ILE A 39 -14.49 3.30 -6.85
CA ILE A 39 -14.94 4.56 -6.26
C ILE A 39 -14.90 5.71 -7.27
N PHE A 40 -13.87 5.75 -8.12
CA PHE A 40 -13.65 6.84 -9.06
C PHE A 40 -14.16 6.57 -10.49
N GLY A 41 -14.94 5.52 -10.69
CA GLY A 41 -15.81 5.39 -11.86
C GLY A 41 -15.25 4.71 -13.08
N ASN A 42 -14.27 3.84 -12.95
CA ASN A 42 -13.92 2.93 -14.05
C ASN A 42 -14.96 1.82 -14.17
N GLU A 43 -15.35 1.49 -15.39
CA GLU A 43 -16.30 0.40 -15.67
C GLU A 43 -15.80 -0.93 -15.10
N LEU A 44 -14.51 -1.24 -15.30
CA LEU A 44 -13.85 -2.40 -14.71
C LEU A 44 -12.50 -1.99 -14.08
N PRO A 45 -12.14 -2.57 -12.92
CA PRO A 45 -10.82 -2.34 -12.34
C PRO A 45 -9.68 -2.73 -13.28
N ASN A 46 -8.64 -1.90 -13.36
CA ASN A 46 -7.47 -2.17 -14.20
C ASN A 46 -6.83 -3.53 -13.93
N SER A 47 -6.90 -4.01 -12.69
CA SER A 47 -6.40 -5.33 -12.30
C SER A 47 -7.16 -6.51 -12.93
N LEU A 48 -8.37 -6.29 -13.43
CA LEU A 48 -9.18 -7.27 -14.15
C LEU A 48 -9.03 -7.15 -15.67
N ILE A 49 -8.68 -5.95 -16.16
CA ILE A 49 -8.47 -5.69 -17.59
C ILE A 49 -7.10 -6.20 -18.02
N ASP A 50 -6.06 -5.91 -17.25
CA ASP A 50 -4.68 -6.30 -17.57
C ASP A 50 -4.23 -7.48 -16.68
N PRO A 51 -4.09 -8.70 -17.26
CA PRO A 51 -3.67 -9.88 -16.52
C PRO A 51 -2.26 -9.79 -15.93
N THR A 52 -1.45 -8.84 -16.39
CA THR A 52 -0.08 -8.63 -15.89
C THR A 52 -0.06 -8.41 -14.37
N TYR A 53 -1.06 -7.71 -13.81
CA TYR A 53 -1.17 -7.52 -12.36
C TYR A 53 -1.26 -8.85 -11.61
N VAL A 54 -2.12 -9.76 -12.08
CA VAL A 54 -2.33 -11.07 -11.48
C VAL A 54 -1.11 -11.96 -11.66
N VAL A 55 -0.52 -11.97 -12.86
CA VAL A 55 0.70 -12.75 -13.14
C VAL A 55 1.86 -12.32 -12.23
N ILE A 56 2.07 -11.02 -12.05
CA ILE A 56 3.11 -10.48 -11.16
C ILE A 56 2.87 -10.90 -9.71
N THR A 57 1.63 -10.84 -9.24
CA THR A 57 1.32 -11.18 -7.84
C THR A 57 1.46 -12.67 -7.58
N ILE A 58 1.00 -13.54 -8.50
CA ILE A 58 1.18 -15.00 -8.43
C ILE A 58 2.67 -15.36 -8.46
N SER A 59 3.43 -14.81 -9.41
CA SER A 59 4.87 -15.06 -9.50
C SER A 59 5.60 -14.64 -8.23
N THR A 60 5.23 -13.49 -7.66
CA THR A 60 5.78 -13.01 -6.38
C THR A 60 5.46 -13.97 -5.23
N ALA A 61 4.23 -14.48 -5.16
CA ALA A 61 3.80 -15.44 -4.14
C ALA A 61 4.59 -16.75 -4.23
N VAL A 62 4.73 -17.30 -5.44
CA VAL A 62 5.49 -18.55 -5.67
C VAL A 62 6.97 -18.38 -5.30
N VAL A 63 7.60 -17.29 -5.75
CA VAL A 63 9.00 -17.00 -5.42
C VAL A 63 9.18 -16.87 -3.91
N LEU A 64 8.28 -16.17 -3.21
CA LEU A 64 8.37 -16.03 -1.77
C LEU A 64 8.14 -17.35 -1.05
N PHE A 65 7.20 -18.18 -1.50
CA PHE A 65 6.99 -19.51 -0.95
C PHE A 65 8.26 -20.36 -0.99
N LEU A 66 8.98 -20.35 -2.11
CA LEU A 66 10.22 -21.09 -2.29
C LEU A 66 11.40 -20.54 -1.43
N LEU A 67 11.43 -19.21 -1.25
CA LEU A 67 12.51 -18.53 -0.53
C LEU A 67 12.24 -18.30 0.96
N TYR A 68 11.03 -18.58 1.44
CA TYR A 68 10.60 -18.22 2.79
C TYR A 68 11.51 -18.78 3.89
N SER A 69 11.98 -20.01 3.76
CA SER A 69 12.88 -20.64 4.75
C SER A 69 14.16 -19.82 5.01
N ARG A 70 14.63 -19.10 3.97
CA ARG A 70 15.78 -18.19 4.05
C ARG A 70 15.42 -16.82 4.61
N MET A 71 14.16 -16.39 4.46
CA MET A 71 13.69 -15.04 4.80
C MET A 71 13.01 -14.97 6.19
N ARG A 72 12.66 -16.10 6.78
CA ARG A 72 11.88 -16.22 8.03
C ARG A 72 12.42 -15.39 9.21
N LYS A 73 13.72 -15.13 9.27
CA LYS A 73 14.36 -14.34 10.34
C LYS A 73 14.25 -12.83 10.15
N HIS A 74 13.68 -12.36 9.05
CA HIS A 74 13.73 -10.95 8.64
C HIS A 74 12.35 -10.27 8.67
N TRP A 75 11.66 -10.27 9.82
CA TRP A 75 10.42 -9.51 10.00
C TRP A 75 10.54 -8.03 9.59
N ASN A 76 11.71 -7.42 9.82
CA ASN A 76 12.01 -6.06 9.38
C ASN A 76 11.90 -5.89 7.86
N LEU A 77 12.08 -6.95 7.08
CA LEU A 77 11.97 -6.90 5.63
C LEU A 77 10.51 -6.74 5.19
N PHE A 78 9.57 -7.43 5.86
CA PHE A 78 8.13 -7.24 5.65
C PHE A 78 7.74 -5.77 5.83
N LEU A 79 8.14 -5.15 6.94
CA LEU A 79 7.81 -3.75 7.23
C LEU A 79 8.41 -2.78 6.21
N LYS A 80 9.59 -3.07 5.68
CA LYS A 80 10.23 -2.26 4.63
C LYS A 80 9.48 -2.38 3.30
N PHE A 81 9.09 -3.59 2.90
CA PHE A 81 8.28 -3.78 1.69
C PHE A 81 6.91 -3.11 1.81
N ASP A 82 6.31 -3.17 2.99
CA ASP A 82 5.05 -2.49 3.27
C ASP A 82 5.20 -0.96 3.12
N ALA A 83 6.26 -0.37 3.67
CA ALA A 83 6.54 1.06 3.57
C ALA A 83 6.78 1.51 2.12
N ILE A 84 7.55 0.73 1.35
CA ILE A 84 7.79 1.00 -0.08
C ILE A 84 6.48 0.87 -0.86
N GLY A 85 5.72 -0.19 -0.59
CA GLY A 85 4.42 -0.40 -1.21
C GLY A 85 3.47 0.76 -0.95
N LEU A 86 3.40 1.24 0.29
CA LEU A 86 2.59 2.39 0.65
C LEU A 86 2.96 3.62 -0.18
N GLY A 87 4.24 3.97 -0.28
CA GLY A 87 4.70 5.13 -1.05
C GLY A 87 4.37 5.02 -2.54
N VAL A 88 4.72 3.89 -3.15
CA VAL A 88 4.48 3.65 -4.59
C VAL A 88 2.99 3.68 -4.92
N PHE A 89 2.17 2.97 -4.15
CA PHE A 89 0.73 2.91 -4.43
C PHE A 89 0.00 4.21 -4.11
N THR A 90 0.46 4.98 -3.11
CA THR A 90 -0.06 6.33 -2.86
C THR A 90 0.10 7.22 -4.10
N VAL A 91 1.28 7.22 -4.69
CA VAL A 91 1.54 8.07 -5.86
C VAL A 91 0.88 7.53 -7.12
N ILE A 92 0.80 6.21 -7.32
CA ILE A 92 0.02 5.62 -8.42
C ILE A 92 -1.44 6.07 -8.34
N GLY A 93 -2.04 6.04 -7.14
CA GLY A 93 -3.41 6.51 -6.94
C GLY A 93 -3.58 8.01 -7.19
N ALA A 94 -2.65 8.83 -6.72
CA ALA A 94 -2.64 10.26 -6.95
C ALA A 94 -2.50 10.62 -8.44
N THR A 95 -1.58 9.96 -9.16
CA THR A 95 -1.38 10.13 -10.60
C THR A 95 -2.61 9.68 -11.40
N PHE A 96 -3.22 8.58 -11.02
CA PHE A 96 -4.47 8.11 -11.63
C PHE A 96 -5.56 9.17 -11.55
N ALA A 97 -5.77 9.73 -10.36
CA ALA A 97 -6.77 10.77 -10.15
C ALA A 97 -6.45 12.06 -10.95
N TYR A 98 -5.19 12.46 -10.99
CA TYR A 98 -4.76 13.59 -11.79
C TYR A 98 -5.07 13.41 -13.28
N ASN A 99 -4.80 12.22 -13.82
CA ASN A 99 -5.05 11.93 -15.24
C ASN A 99 -6.53 11.96 -15.61
N LEU A 100 -7.44 11.58 -14.69
CA LEU A 100 -8.87 11.55 -14.95
C LEU A 100 -9.59 12.87 -14.59
N PHE A 101 -9.17 13.53 -13.52
CA PHE A 101 -9.90 14.65 -12.93
C PHE A 101 -9.09 15.96 -12.88
N GLY A 102 -7.89 15.97 -13.50
CA GLY A 102 -6.99 17.13 -13.48
C GLY A 102 -6.52 17.47 -12.06
N MET A 103 -6.25 18.76 -11.81
CA MET A 103 -5.72 19.28 -10.56
C MET A 103 -6.76 19.40 -9.43
N ASN A 104 -7.57 18.37 -9.23
CA ASN A 104 -8.52 18.31 -8.11
C ASN A 104 -7.83 17.79 -6.86
N PHE A 105 -7.52 18.68 -5.92
CA PHE A 105 -6.80 18.37 -4.68
C PHE A 105 -7.43 17.22 -3.88
N LEU A 106 -8.73 17.30 -3.63
CA LEU A 106 -9.43 16.30 -2.80
C LEU A 106 -9.39 14.92 -3.44
N VAL A 107 -9.67 14.84 -4.74
CA VAL A 107 -9.70 13.56 -5.47
C VAL A 107 -8.30 12.96 -5.56
N ILE A 108 -7.27 13.76 -5.84
CA ILE A 108 -5.87 13.31 -5.87
C ILE A 108 -5.44 12.73 -4.53
N VAL A 109 -5.71 13.45 -3.43
CA VAL A 109 -5.30 13.02 -2.10
C VAL A 109 -6.06 11.76 -1.66
N LEU A 110 -7.38 11.73 -1.82
CA LEU A 110 -8.20 10.57 -1.44
C LEU A 110 -7.86 9.33 -2.27
N SER A 111 -7.72 9.49 -3.59
CA SER A 111 -7.34 8.40 -4.49
C SER A 111 -5.96 7.82 -4.13
N GLY A 112 -4.99 8.69 -3.84
CA GLY A 112 -3.67 8.29 -3.37
C GLY A 112 -3.73 7.50 -2.08
N MET A 113 -4.44 8.02 -1.07
CA MET A 113 -4.60 7.33 0.21
C MET A 113 -5.29 5.98 0.05
N LEU A 114 -6.45 5.92 -0.61
CA LEU A 114 -7.21 4.69 -0.79
C LEU A 114 -6.39 3.61 -1.50
N THR A 115 -5.65 4.01 -2.54
CA THR A 115 -4.79 3.08 -3.27
C THR A 115 -3.63 2.59 -2.39
N GLY A 116 -3.01 3.49 -1.64
CA GLY A 116 -1.86 3.17 -0.78
C GLY A 116 -2.23 2.29 0.41
N ILE A 117 -3.33 2.59 1.12
CA ILE A 117 -3.69 1.86 2.35
C ILE A 117 -4.59 0.64 2.10
N GLY A 118 -5.35 0.63 1.00
CA GLY A 118 -6.41 -0.36 0.77
C GLY A 118 -5.91 -1.80 0.72
N GLY A 119 -4.78 -2.05 0.05
CA GLY A 119 -4.18 -3.39 0.00
C GLY A 119 -3.78 -3.91 1.38
N GLY A 120 -3.15 -3.06 2.20
CA GLY A 120 -2.76 -3.41 3.57
C GLY A 120 -3.95 -3.67 4.49
N ILE A 121 -5.03 -2.88 4.36
CA ILE A 121 -6.27 -3.09 5.13
C ILE A 121 -6.86 -4.46 4.82
N LEU A 122 -7.09 -4.78 3.54
CA LEU A 122 -7.68 -6.06 3.17
C LEU A 122 -6.79 -7.23 3.57
N ARG A 123 -5.47 -7.14 3.37
CA ARG A 123 -4.53 -8.15 3.84
C ARG A 123 -4.74 -8.48 5.33
N ASP A 124 -4.76 -7.47 6.18
CA ASP A 124 -4.84 -7.68 7.63
C ASP A 124 -6.23 -8.20 8.04
N VAL A 125 -7.30 -7.72 7.41
CA VAL A 125 -8.68 -8.21 7.62
C VAL A 125 -8.81 -9.68 7.25
N PHE A 126 -8.26 -10.11 6.10
CA PHE A 126 -8.34 -11.51 5.66
C PHE A 126 -7.62 -12.49 6.60
N VAL A 127 -6.63 -12.02 7.34
CA VAL A 127 -5.95 -12.84 8.38
C VAL A 127 -6.50 -12.59 9.79
N ASN A 128 -7.68 -11.97 9.89
CA ASN A 128 -8.36 -11.66 11.16
C ASN A 128 -7.50 -10.86 12.14
N GLN A 129 -6.75 -9.87 11.60
CA GLN A 129 -5.95 -8.95 12.40
C GLN A 129 -6.48 -7.52 12.27
N THR A 130 -6.33 -6.74 13.34
CA THR A 130 -6.60 -5.30 13.24
C THR A 130 -5.64 -4.67 12.24
N PRO A 131 -6.15 -3.99 11.19
CA PRO A 131 -5.29 -3.38 10.19
C PRO A 131 -4.25 -2.44 10.78
N ILE A 132 -3.02 -2.56 10.31
CA ILE A 132 -1.87 -1.75 10.76
C ILE A 132 -2.17 -0.25 10.67
N VAL A 133 -2.94 0.17 9.67
CA VAL A 133 -3.34 1.56 9.45
C VAL A 133 -4.06 2.20 10.63
N PHE A 134 -4.75 1.40 11.45
CA PHE A 134 -5.50 1.89 12.62
C PHE A 134 -4.71 1.86 13.93
N VAL A 135 -3.68 1.04 14.01
CA VAL A 135 -3.01 0.76 15.30
C VAL A 135 -1.54 1.15 15.34
N LYS A 136 -0.91 1.30 14.18
CA LYS A 136 0.52 1.61 14.10
C LYS A 136 0.81 2.98 13.50
N GLU A 137 1.96 3.45 13.88
CA GLU A 137 2.58 4.76 13.67
C GLU A 137 2.35 5.30 12.27
N LEU A 138 1.92 6.55 12.19
CA LEU A 138 1.91 7.41 10.99
C LEU A 138 1.72 6.67 9.63
N TYR A 139 0.84 5.63 9.56
CA TYR A 139 0.65 4.86 8.32
C TYR A 139 -0.20 5.65 7.31
N ALA A 140 -1.46 5.92 7.67
CA ALA A 140 -2.35 6.72 6.83
C ALA A 140 -1.84 8.17 6.69
N SER A 141 -1.25 8.71 7.77
CA SER A 141 -0.67 10.06 7.77
C SER A 141 0.51 10.18 6.80
N ALA A 142 1.36 9.15 6.67
CA ALA A 142 2.45 9.15 5.71
C ALA A 142 1.92 9.14 4.26
N SER A 143 0.90 8.32 3.97
CA SER A 143 0.24 8.30 2.67
C SER A 143 -0.42 9.66 2.36
N PHE A 144 -1.10 10.26 3.35
CA PHE A 144 -1.71 11.58 3.22
C PHE A 144 -0.68 12.66 2.87
N ILE A 145 0.42 12.73 3.62
CA ILE A 145 1.51 13.71 3.38
C ILE A 145 2.14 13.47 2.01
N GLY A 146 2.35 12.20 1.62
CA GLY A 146 2.89 11.86 0.31
C GLY A 146 1.99 12.28 -0.86
N ALA A 147 0.68 12.07 -0.74
CA ALA A 147 -0.27 12.49 -1.76
C ALA A 147 -0.37 14.02 -1.86
N ILE A 148 -0.33 14.72 -0.71
CA ILE A 148 -0.27 16.19 -0.67
C ILE A 148 1.02 16.70 -1.33
N SER A 149 2.16 16.09 -1.02
CA SER A 149 3.43 16.49 -1.60
C SER A 149 3.48 16.28 -3.10
N PHE A 150 2.90 15.18 -3.59
CA PHE A 150 2.71 14.95 -5.03
C PHE A 150 1.92 16.11 -5.67
N TYR A 151 0.77 16.46 -5.08
CA TYR A 151 -0.09 17.53 -5.60
C TYR A 151 0.64 18.88 -5.67
N PHE A 152 1.26 19.32 -4.57
CA PHE A 152 1.94 20.62 -4.53
C PHE A 152 3.19 20.64 -5.42
N THR A 153 3.95 19.56 -5.48
CA THR A 153 5.09 19.48 -6.40
C THR A 153 4.62 19.60 -7.85
N LEU A 154 3.57 18.87 -8.22
CA LEU A 154 3.00 18.95 -9.56
C LEU A 154 2.47 20.37 -9.88
N MET A 155 1.80 21.02 -8.91
CA MET A 155 1.30 22.39 -9.05
C MET A 155 2.42 23.41 -9.29
N ILE A 156 3.56 23.24 -8.61
CA ILE A 156 4.68 24.19 -8.69
C ILE A 156 5.54 23.94 -9.94
N THR A 157 5.81 22.68 -10.26
CA THR A 157 6.77 22.32 -11.31
C THR A 157 6.12 22.00 -12.66
N GLY A 158 4.85 21.63 -12.67
CA GLY A 158 4.17 21.07 -13.83
C GLY A 158 4.61 19.64 -14.20
N GLU A 159 5.54 19.04 -13.44
CA GLU A 159 6.21 17.79 -13.77
C GLU A 159 5.70 16.62 -12.93
N ILE A 160 5.02 15.65 -13.56
CA ILE A 160 4.49 14.45 -12.90
C ILE A 160 5.62 13.63 -12.28
N TYR A 161 6.76 13.51 -12.99
CA TYR A 161 7.90 12.72 -12.49
C TYR A 161 8.48 13.29 -11.20
N ALA A 162 8.60 14.61 -11.08
CA ALA A 162 9.06 15.26 -9.86
C ALA A 162 8.11 14.98 -8.69
N GLY A 163 6.80 15.14 -8.90
CA GLY A 163 5.76 14.81 -7.91
C GLY A 163 5.82 13.34 -7.50
N THR A 164 6.00 12.44 -8.47
CA THR A 164 6.12 10.99 -8.22
C THR A 164 7.31 10.67 -7.31
N ILE A 165 8.49 11.15 -7.63
CA ILE A 165 9.70 10.88 -6.84
C ILE A 165 9.57 11.44 -5.42
N ILE A 166 9.14 12.70 -5.29
CA ILE A 166 8.98 13.34 -3.99
C ILE A 166 7.89 12.67 -3.16
N GLY A 167 6.75 12.35 -3.76
CA GLY A 167 5.65 11.67 -3.07
C GLY A 167 6.04 10.29 -2.56
N ILE A 168 6.72 9.47 -3.37
CA ILE A 168 7.23 8.16 -2.94
C ILE A 168 8.27 8.32 -1.84
N ALA A 169 9.24 9.22 -2.01
CA ALA A 169 10.32 9.41 -1.05
C ALA A 169 9.80 9.89 0.31
N LEU A 170 8.87 10.84 0.34
CA LEU A 170 8.28 11.34 1.58
C LEU A 170 7.41 10.30 2.26
N THR A 171 6.51 9.62 1.54
CA THR A 171 5.68 8.57 2.13
C THR A 171 6.53 7.45 2.73
N THR A 172 7.45 6.90 1.93
CA THR A 172 8.32 5.80 2.36
C THR A 172 9.26 6.24 3.46
N GLY A 173 9.87 7.42 3.33
CA GLY A 173 10.80 7.97 4.30
C GLY A 173 10.14 8.22 5.65
N LEU A 174 8.98 8.89 5.69
CA LEU A 174 8.21 9.10 6.91
C LEU A 174 7.84 7.79 7.59
N ARG A 175 7.42 6.80 6.79
CA ARG A 175 7.06 5.48 7.32
C ARG A 175 8.27 4.77 7.94
N LEU A 176 9.42 4.77 7.26
CA LEU A 176 10.64 4.15 7.78
C LEU A 176 11.16 4.85 9.05
N VAL A 177 11.10 6.19 9.08
CA VAL A 177 11.49 6.99 10.26
C VAL A 177 10.53 6.73 11.41
N ALA A 178 9.21 6.73 11.17
CA ALA A 178 8.21 6.44 12.19
C ALA A 178 8.41 5.05 12.81
N MET A 179 8.72 4.04 11.98
CA MET A 179 9.04 2.69 12.47
C MET A 179 10.33 2.66 13.29
N LYS A 180 11.37 3.38 12.86
CA LYS A 180 12.66 3.41 13.57
C LYS A 180 12.57 4.05 14.95
N TYR A 181 11.78 5.12 15.07
CA TYR A 181 11.65 5.89 16.31
C TYR A 181 10.36 5.58 17.09
N ASN A 182 9.56 4.60 16.63
CA ASN A 182 8.27 4.22 17.23
C ASN A 182 7.34 5.44 17.44
N TRP A 183 7.26 6.31 16.42
CA TRP A 183 6.38 7.49 16.49
C TRP A 183 4.92 7.06 16.44
N ASN A 184 4.20 7.33 17.52
CA ASN A 184 2.77 7.02 17.64
C ASN A 184 1.94 8.29 17.73
N LEU A 185 0.78 8.28 17.08
CA LEU A 185 -0.22 9.32 17.29
C LEU A 185 -0.89 9.14 18.68
N PRO A 186 -1.37 10.24 19.28
CA PRO A 186 -2.08 10.17 20.56
C PRO A 186 -3.26 9.19 20.48
N LYS A 187 -3.34 8.30 21.47
CA LYS A 187 -4.48 7.38 21.63
C LYS A 187 -5.33 7.83 22.80
N VAL A 188 -6.64 7.68 22.68
CA VAL A 188 -7.54 7.86 23.83
C VAL A 188 -7.28 6.72 24.80
N LYS A 189 -7.03 7.04 26.09
CA LYS A 189 -6.93 6.02 27.12
C LYS A 189 -8.27 5.32 27.24
N SER A 190 -8.29 4.02 27.01
CA SER A 190 -9.48 3.20 27.21
C SER A 190 -9.73 3.05 28.69
N ARG A 191 -10.99 2.88 29.07
CA ARG A 191 -11.42 2.62 30.45
C ARG A 191 -11.01 1.20 30.91
N TYR A 192 -10.46 0.40 29.98
CA TYR A 192 -10.08 -1.00 30.20
C TYR A 192 -8.56 -1.26 30.06
N ASP A 193 -7.75 -0.19 30.02
CA ASP A 193 -6.26 -0.26 30.05
C ASP A 193 -5.72 -0.17 31.49
#